data_3a8e6c24ee98663828d3565f73044d83
#
_entry.id   3a8e6c24ee98663828d3565f73044d83
#
_cell.length_a   1.000
_cell.length_b   1.000
_cell.length_c   1.000
_cell.angle_alpha   90.00
_cell.angle_beta   90.00
_cell.angle_gamma   90.00
#
_symmetry.space_group_name_H-M   'P 1'
#
loop_
_entity.id
_entity.type
_entity.pdbx_description
1 polymer ?
#
loop_
_entity_poly.entity_id
_entity_poly.type
_entity_poly.pdbx_seq_one_letter_code
_entity_poly.pdbx_strand_id
1 'polypeptide(L)'
;MTATDKAAELLSLHTGPELLVLVNVWDVASARTVAAQPGCQALATASAAIAASFGYPDGEHIPLDLVLDMTARIVAATDLPVSADLEAGYGDVATTIARAIAAGVAGANLEDQMRPLPQAAAAVQAAVNTADREGVPLVLNARTDAFLVGDHSEPAQVLADAIARGRAFLDAGASCVFVPGRLDAPTISELVDALDPGKLSLLGVPGSLPLAELAVLGVARVSYGPYPQRLALDALAGHAAALMSDRGLPDNQT
;
A
#
# COMPACT_ATOMS: atom_id res chain seq x y z
N MET A 1 6.99 -13.44 16.64
CA MET A 1 5.65 -13.63 16.06
C MET A 1 5.78 -14.38 14.75
N THR A 2 4.88 -15.31 14.44
CA THR A 2 4.82 -16.00 13.14
C THR A 2 4.21 -15.06 12.07
N ALA A 3 4.32 -15.43 10.79
CA ALA A 3 3.65 -14.69 9.71
C ALA A 3 2.11 -14.66 9.92
N THR A 4 1.55 -15.78 10.40
CA THR A 4 0.12 -15.88 10.73
C THR A 4 -0.29 -14.93 11.87
N ASP A 5 0.54 -14.81 12.93
CA ASP A 5 0.27 -13.87 14.03
C ASP A 5 0.29 -12.41 13.53
N LYS A 6 1.29 -12.06 12.73
CA LYS A 6 1.41 -10.71 12.14
C LYS A 6 0.26 -10.39 11.17
N ALA A 7 -0.21 -11.36 10.39
CA ALA A 7 -1.36 -11.19 9.52
C ALA A 7 -2.66 -10.99 10.31
N ALA A 8 -2.86 -11.76 11.38
CA ALA A 8 -4.01 -11.58 12.28
C ALA A 8 -3.99 -10.21 12.98
N GLU A 9 -2.81 -9.75 13.39
CA GLU A 9 -2.63 -8.41 13.97
C GLU A 9 -2.95 -7.33 12.94
N LEU A 10 -2.43 -7.43 11.71
CA LEU A 10 -2.72 -6.47 10.65
C LEU A 10 -4.22 -6.44 10.33
N LEU A 11 -4.89 -7.59 10.29
CA LEU A 11 -6.34 -7.65 10.09
C LEU A 11 -7.08 -6.95 11.22
N SER A 12 -6.67 -7.16 12.46
CA SER A 12 -7.28 -6.49 13.61
C SER A 12 -7.12 -4.97 13.56
N LEU A 13 -6.00 -4.47 13.05
CA LEU A 13 -5.78 -3.04 12.82
C LEU A 13 -6.69 -2.47 11.73
N HIS A 14 -6.99 -3.24 10.67
CA HIS A 14 -7.92 -2.81 9.61
C HIS A 14 -9.38 -2.82 10.05
N THR A 15 -9.76 -3.71 10.97
CA THR A 15 -11.13 -3.86 11.44
C THR A 15 -11.39 -3.12 12.76
N GLY A 16 -10.37 -2.53 13.33
CA GLY A 16 -10.45 -1.71 14.53
C GLY A 16 -11.18 -0.39 14.30
N PRO A 17 -11.51 0.33 15.39
CA PRO A 17 -12.22 1.61 15.30
C PRO A 17 -11.34 2.78 14.84
N GLU A 18 -10.03 2.60 14.84
CA GLU A 18 -9.07 3.66 14.51
C GLU A 18 -8.61 3.55 13.07
N LEU A 19 -8.43 4.71 12.42
CA LEU A 19 -7.84 4.77 11.08
C LEU A 19 -6.40 4.25 11.11
N LEU A 20 -6.13 3.18 10.35
CA LEU A 20 -4.78 2.63 10.22
C LEU A 20 -3.93 3.51 9.30
N VAL A 21 -2.84 4.04 9.82
CA VAL A 21 -1.88 4.84 9.05
C VAL A 21 -0.61 4.04 8.80
N LEU A 22 -0.29 3.75 7.54
CA LEU A 22 0.89 3.01 7.13
C LEU A 22 1.86 3.93 6.38
N VAL A 23 3.02 4.19 6.99
CA VAL A 23 4.10 4.88 6.28
C VAL A 23 4.82 3.87 5.40
N ASN A 24 4.98 4.22 4.11
CA ASN A 24 5.64 3.35 3.16
C ASN A 24 7.16 3.42 3.29
N VAL A 25 7.77 2.24 3.22
CA VAL A 25 9.20 2.01 3.33
C VAL A 25 9.71 1.28 2.08
N TRP A 26 11.01 1.37 1.78
CA TRP A 26 11.60 0.83 0.56
C TRP A 26 12.90 0.08 0.75
N ASP A 27 13.45 0.13 1.99
CA ASP A 27 14.68 -0.57 2.39
C ASP A 27 14.71 -0.79 3.90
N VAL A 28 15.77 -1.44 4.38
CA VAL A 28 15.96 -1.73 5.82
C VAL A 28 16.13 -0.46 6.65
N ALA A 29 16.77 0.58 6.11
CA ALA A 29 17.02 1.81 6.85
C ALA A 29 15.71 2.56 7.07
N SER A 30 14.91 2.74 6.02
CA SER A 30 13.59 3.35 6.11
C SER A 30 12.65 2.55 7.02
N ALA A 31 12.66 1.20 6.94
CA ALA A 31 11.85 0.33 7.77
C ALA A 31 12.15 0.53 9.27
N ARG A 32 13.43 0.51 9.65
CA ARG A 32 13.84 0.74 11.05
C ARG A 32 13.50 2.15 11.52
N THR A 33 13.70 3.14 10.67
CA THR A 33 13.40 4.55 10.98
C THR A 33 11.93 4.76 11.27
N VAL A 34 11.05 4.19 10.43
CA VAL A 34 9.60 4.32 10.58
C VAL A 34 9.09 3.47 11.74
N ALA A 35 9.55 2.21 11.87
CA ALA A 35 9.14 1.31 12.94
C ALA A 35 9.49 1.85 14.35
N ALA A 36 10.53 2.67 14.46
CA ALA A 36 10.91 3.29 15.73
C ALA A 36 10.02 4.50 16.13
N GLN A 37 9.11 4.94 15.27
CA GLN A 37 8.27 6.10 15.59
C GLN A 37 7.14 5.71 16.55
N PRO A 38 6.84 6.54 17.56
CA PRO A 38 5.70 6.32 18.43
C PRO A 38 4.40 6.23 17.61
N GLY A 39 3.57 5.21 17.90
CA GLY A 39 2.30 4.97 17.19
C GLY A 39 2.43 4.22 15.88
N CYS A 40 3.62 3.82 15.44
CA CYS A 40 3.77 2.92 14.30
C CYS A 40 3.33 1.51 14.69
N GLN A 41 2.25 1.02 14.07
CA GLN A 41 1.66 -0.29 14.37
C GLN A 41 1.92 -1.32 13.26
N ALA A 42 2.17 -0.86 12.04
CA ALA A 42 2.50 -1.69 10.89
C ALA A 42 3.21 -0.85 9.81
N LEU A 43 3.84 -1.51 8.85
CA LEU A 43 4.53 -0.88 7.72
C LEU A 43 3.87 -1.29 6.40
N ALA A 44 4.00 -0.44 5.38
CA ALA A 44 3.73 -0.82 4.00
C ALA A 44 5.00 -0.64 3.15
N THR A 45 5.23 -1.48 2.15
CA THR A 45 6.23 -1.18 1.13
C THR A 45 5.61 -0.31 0.01
N ALA A 46 6.45 0.25 -0.86
CA ALA A 46 6.03 0.91 -2.08
C ALA A 46 6.84 0.36 -3.25
N SER A 47 6.16 -0.27 -4.21
CA SER A 47 6.78 -0.85 -5.42
C SER A 47 7.63 0.16 -6.17
N ALA A 48 7.08 1.34 -6.46
CA ALA A 48 7.78 2.44 -7.12
C ALA A 48 9.05 2.87 -6.39
N ALA A 49 9.04 2.92 -5.05
CA ALA A 49 10.18 3.32 -4.24
C ALA A 49 11.27 2.23 -4.20
N ILE A 50 10.87 0.95 -4.11
CA ILE A 50 11.79 -0.19 -4.23
C ILE A 50 12.41 -0.21 -5.64
N ALA A 51 11.59 -0.14 -6.70
CA ALA A 51 12.07 -0.12 -8.08
C ALA A 51 13.09 1.01 -8.32
N ALA A 52 12.77 2.22 -7.87
CA ALA A 52 13.67 3.37 -7.99
C ALA A 52 15.01 3.15 -7.27
N SER A 53 15.01 2.47 -6.11
CA SER A 53 16.25 2.15 -5.37
C SER A 53 17.17 1.19 -6.12
N PHE A 54 16.63 0.37 -7.01
CA PHE A 54 17.37 -0.51 -7.90
C PHE A 54 17.59 0.06 -9.30
N GLY A 55 17.14 1.30 -9.59
CA GLY A 55 17.30 1.96 -10.89
C GLY A 55 16.28 1.51 -11.95
N TYR A 56 15.15 0.90 -11.53
CA TYR A 56 14.07 0.51 -12.43
C TYR A 56 12.91 1.52 -12.40
N PRO A 57 12.18 1.68 -13.50
CA PRO A 57 10.89 2.38 -13.49
C PRO A 57 9.85 1.54 -12.75
N ASP A 58 8.75 2.19 -12.33
CA ASP A 58 7.57 1.57 -11.74
C ASP A 58 6.80 0.74 -12.79
N GLY A 59 5.91 -0.16 -12.35
CA GLY A 59 5.03 -0.93 -13.24
C GLY A 59 5.58 -2.30 -13.65
N GLU A 60 6.03 -3.10 -12.70
CA GLU A 60 6.54 -4.48 -12.89
C GLU A 60 7.80 -4.57 -13.76
N HIS A 61 8.54 -3.47 -13.94
CA HIS A 61 9.80 -3.47 -14.69
C HIS A 61 10.97 -4.03 -13.89
N ILE A 62 10.91 -3.94 -12.57
CA ILE A 62 11.89 -4.59 -11.68
C ILE A 62 11.60 -6.09 -11.59
N PRO A 63 12.63 -6.97 -11.67
CA PRO A 63 12.43 -8.40 -11.45
C PRO A 63 11.79 -8.70 -10.07
N LEU A 64 10.79 -9.57 -10.04
CA LEU A 64 10.08 -9.99 -8.81
C LEU A 64 11.05 -10.47 -7.73
N ASP A 65 12.14 -11.16 -8.10
CA ASP A 65 13.13 -11.66 -7.13
C ASP A 65 13.77 -10.53 -6.33
N LEU A 66 14.06 -9.38 -6.95
CA LEU A 66 14.63 -8.22 -6.26
C LEU A 66 13.61 -7.56 -5.33
N VAL A 67 12.35 -7.49 -5.73
CA VAL A 67 11.26 -6.95 -4.89
C VAL A 67 11.07 -7.82 -3.67
N LEU A 68 11.00 -9.14 -3.84
CA LEU A 68 10.79 -10.08 -2.74
C LEU A 68 12.01 -10.19 -1.82
N ASP A 69 13.25 -10.11 -2.34
CA ASP A 69 14.46 -10.05 -1.50
C ASP A 69 14.46 -8.79 -0.63
N MET A 70 14.16 -7.62 -1.21
CA MET A 70 14.06 -6.38 -0.42
C MET A 70 12.92 -6.46 0.60
N THR A 71 11.76 -6.97 0.22
CA THR A 71 10.61 -7.15 1.11
C THR A 71 10.96 -8.08 2.28
N ALA A 72 11.63 -9.20 2.03
CA ALA A 72 12.09 -10.11 3.07
C ALA A 72 13.06 -9.44 4.05
N ARG A 73 13.98 -8.59 3.55
CA ARG A 73 14.90 -7.81 4.39
C ARG A 73 14.16 -6.78 5.24
N ILE A 74 13.13 -6.12 4.70
CA ILE A 74 12.26 -5.20 5.44
C ILE A 74 11.52 -5.95 6.55
N VAL A 75 10.90 -7.09 6.22
CA VAL A 75 10.21 -7.95 7.20
C VAL A 75 11.13 -8.39 8.33
N ALA A 76 12.38 -8.79 8.00
CA ALA A 76 13.37 -9.20 8.99
C ALA A 76 13.90 -8.03 9.87
N ALA A 77 13.70 -6.79 9.47
CA ALA A 77 14.19 -5.60 10.17
C ALA A 77 13.25 -5.10 11.27
N THR A 78 12.04 -5.67 11.40
CA THR A 78 11.01 -5.23 12.35
C THR A 78 10.15 -6.39 12.86
N ASP A 79 9.64 -6.25 14.08
CA ASP A 79 8.63 -7.17 14.62
C ASP A 79 7.20 -6.81 14.19
N LEU A 80 7.00 -5.63 13.62
CA LEU A 80 5.69 -5.15 13.17
C LEU A 80 5.19 -5.90 11.91
N PRO A 81 3.87 -5.99 11.69
CA PRO A 81 3.32 -6.47 10.43
C PRO A 81 3.77 -5.61 9.24
N VAL A 82 4.06 -6.26 8.11
CA VAL A 82 4.42 -5.59 6.85
C VAL A 82 3.42 -5.95 5.76
N SER A 83 2.84 -4.94 5.12
CA SER A 83 2.00 -5.05 3.92
C SER A 83 2.85 -4.75 2.69
N ALA A 84 3.02 -5.72 1.79
CA ALA A 84 3.83 -5.55 0.58
C ALA A 84 3.00 -4.97 -0.57
N ASP A 85 3.58 -4.05 -1.32
CA ASP A 85 3.04 -3.59 -2.60
C ASP A 85 3.56 -4.52 -3.72
N LEU A 86 2.68 -5.34 -4.28
CA LEU A 86 3.01 -6.38 -5.24
C LEU A 86 2.49 -6.07 -6.65
N GLU A 87 2.20 -4.81 -6.91
CA GLU A 87 1.70 -4.32 -8.21
C GLU A 87 0.53 -5.18 -8.70
N ALA A 88 0.55 -5.67 -9.95
CA ALA A 88 -0.51 -6.53 -10.50
C ALA A 88 -0.23 -8.04 -10.34
N GLY A 89 0.82 -8.40 -9.63
CA GLY A 89 1.17 -9.79 -9.33
C GLY A 89 2.18 -10.43 -10.29
N TYR A 90 2.91 -9.62 -11.06
CA TYR A 90 4.03 -10.07 -11.91
C TYR A 90 3.68 -11.23 -12.85
N GLY A 91 2.48 -11.16 -13.46
CA GLY A 91 2.00 -12.15 -14.43
C GLY A 91 1.49 -13.47 -13.83
N ASP A 92 1.87 -13.82 -12.59
CA ASP A 92 1.37 -14.98 -11.84
C ASP A 92 1.09 -14.61 -10.39
N VAL A 93 -0.15 -14.19 -10.14
CA VAL A 93 -0.60 -13.76 -8.82
C VAL A 93 -0.41 -14.86 -7.76
N ALA A 94 -0.74 -16.10 -8.09
CA ALA A 94 -0.66 -17.19 -7.12
C ALA A 94 0.79 -17.45 -6.68
N THR A 95 1.72 -17.50 -7.62
CA THR A 95 3.15 -17.66 -7.32
C THR A 95 3.70 -16.46 -6.56
N THR A 96 3.33 -15.24 -6.95
CA THR A 96 3.78 -14.01 -6.29
C THR A 96 3.31 -13.95 -4.84
N ILE A 97 2.02 -14.24 -4.58
CA ILE A 97 1.46 -14.24 -3.22
C ILE A 97 2.09 -15.33 -2.35
N ALA A 98 2.25 -16.56 -2.86
CA ALA A 98 2.88 -17.65 -2.12
C ALA A 98 4.32 -17.27 -1.71
N ARG A 99 5.09 -16.70 -2.62
CA ARG A 99 6.47 -16.23 -2.36
C ARG A 99 6.53 -15.05 -1.40
N ALA A 100 5.58 -14.12 -1.47
CA ALA A 100 5.49 -13.01 -0.54
C ALA A 100 5.15 -13.49 0.89
N ILE A 101 4.23 -14.45 1.02
CA ILE A 101 3.93 -15.11 2.30
C ILE A 101 5.18 -15.81 2.86
N ALA A 102 5.93 -16.54 2.02
CA ALA A 102 7.19 -17.16 2.40
C ALA A 102 8.25 -16.14 2.85
N ALA A 103 8.23 -14.92 2.32
CA ALA A 103 9.05 -13.79 2.78
C ALA A 103 8.56 -13.19 4.11
N GLY A 104 7.42 -13.61 4.65
CA GLY A 104 6.88 -13.22 5.94
C GLY A 104 5.99 -11.98 5.92
N VAL A 105 5.42 -11.61 4.78
CA VAL A 105 4.47 -10.48 4.72
C VAL A 105 3.15 -10.83 5.40
N ALA A 106 2.53 -9.83 6.03
CA ALA A 106 1.25 -9.94 6.71
C ALA A 106 0.06 -9.51 5.83
N GLY A 107 0.32 -8.74 4.80
CA GLY A 107 -0.67 -8.24 3.85
C GLY A 107 -0.06 -7.86 2.52
N ALA A 108 -0.89 -7.61 1.52
CA ALA A 108 -0.44 -7.20 0.20
C ALA A 108 -1.40 -6.21 -0.47
N ASN A 109 -0.87 -5.28 -1.26
CA ASN A 109 -1.62 -4.60 -2.30
C ASN A 109 -1.55 -5.43 -3.58
N LEU A 110 -2.66 -5.50 -4.30
CA LEU A 110 -2.74 -6.10 -5.64
C LEU A 110 -3.61 -5.19 -6.51
N GLU A 111 -3.05 -4.63 -7.58
CA GLU A 111 -3.74 -3.68 -8.45
C GLU A 111 -4.39 -4.33 -9.67
N ASP A 112 -5.45 -3.71 -10.16
CA ASP A 112 -6.22 -4.22 -11.29
C ASP A 112 -5.67 -3.79 -12.66
N GLN A 113 -4.82 -2.75 -12.74
CA GLN A 113 -4.33 -2.14 -13.98
C GLN A 113 -5.47 -1.88 -14.98
N MET A 114 -6.68 -1.62 -14.49
CA MET A 114 -7.92 -1.48 -15.28
C MET A 114 -8.20 -2.64 -16.25
N ARG A 115 -7.72 -3.84 -15.96
CA ARG A 115 -8.09 -5.06 -16.68
C ARG A 115 -9.61 -5.26 -16.64
N PRO A 116 -10.21 -5.99 -17.59
CA PRO A 116 -11.63 -6.35 -17.53
C PRO A 116 -12.03 -6.87 -16.15
N LEU A 117 -13.12 -6.34 -15.58
CA LEU A 117 -13.53 -6.61 -14.21
C LEU A 117 -13.53 -8.10 -13.81
N PRO A 118 -14.02 -9.05 -14.65
CA PRO A 118 -13.94 -10.46 -14.30
C PRO A 118 -12.51 -10.99 -14.14
N GLN A 119 -11.55 -10.45 -14.91
CA GLN A 119 -10.13 -10.84 -14.80
C GLN A 119 -9.50 -10.25 -13.54
N ALA A 120 -9.82 -8.99 -13.21
CA ALA A 120 -9.34 -8.35 -11.98
C ALA A 120 -9.89 -9.06 -10.74
N ALA A 121 -11.18 -9.39 -10.69
CA ALA A 121 -11.78 -10.14 -9.59
C ALA A 121 -11.19 -11.57 -9.48
N ALA A 122 -10.92 -12.23 -10.59
CA ALA A 122 -10.27 -13.54 -10.60
C ALA A 122 -8.83 -13.49 -10.04
N ALA A 123 -8.09 -12.40 -10.29
CA ALA A 123 -6.76 -12.18 -9.70
C ALA A 123 -6.83 -12.03 -8.17
N VAL A 124 -7.80 -11.26 -7.67
CA VAL A 124 -8.08 -11.14 -6.22
C VAL A 124 -8.43 -12.51 -5.63
N GLN A 125 -9.33 -13.25 -6.24
CA GLN A 125 -9.71 -14.60 -5.78
C GLN A 125 -8.51 -15.56 -5.77
N ALA A 126 -7.62 -15.49 -6.78
CA ALA A 126 -6.40 -16.30 -6.83
C ALA A 126 -5.46 -15.97 -5.67
N ALA A 127 -5.32 -14.68 -5.32
CA ALA A 127 -4.54 -14.24 -4.17
C ALA A 127 -5.10 -14.79 -2.84
N VAL A 128 -6.41 -14.66 -2.62
CA VAL A 128 -7.11 -15.17 -1.43
C VAL A 128 -6.97 -16.69 -1.32
N ASN A 129 -7.29 -17.42 -2.39
CA ASN A 129 -7.16 -18.88 -2.42
C ASN A 129 -5.72 -19.36 -2.15
N THR A 130 -4.73 -18.58 -2.55
CA THR A 130 -3.32 -18.90 -2.27
C THR A 130 -3.00 -18.68 -0.81
N ALA A 131 -3.42 -17.55 -0.21
CA ALA A 131 -3.25 -17.29 1.20
C ALA A 131 -3.91 -18.36 2.09
N ASP A 132 -5.10 -18.82 1.72
CA ASP A 132 -5.80 -19.90 2.41
C ASP A 132 -5.02 -21.22 2.34
N ARG A 133 -4.44 -21.57 1.19
CA ARG A 133 -3.60 -22.78 1.03
C ARG A 133 -2.31 -22.73 1.84
N GLU A 134 -1.72 -21.55 1.95
CA GLU A 134 -0.53 -21.31 2.77
C GLU A 134 -0.86 -21.24 4.28
N GLY A 135 -2.14 -21.21 4.66
CA GLY A 135 -2.59 -21.12 6.05
C GLY A 135 -2.30 -19.78 6.72
N VAL A 136 -2.17 -18.70 5.95
CA VAL A 136 -1.92 -17.35 6.44
C VAL A 136 -3.10 -16.45 6.10
N PRO A 137 -3.77 -15.82 7.08
CA PRO A 137 -4.89 -14.90 6.82
C PRO A 137 -4.37 -13.55 6.26
N LEU A 138 -3.78 -13.61 5.05
CA LEU A 138 -3.17 -12.44 4.41
C LEU A 138 -4.18 -11.31 4.24
N VAL A 139 -3.85 -10.11 4.72
CA VAL A 139 -4.69 -8.93 4.53
C VAL A 139 -4.52 -8.39 3.11
N LEU A 140 -5.45 -8.75 2.23
CA LEU A 140 -5.42 -8.30 0.84
C LEU A 140 -6.12 -6.95 0.69
N ASN A 141 -5.37 -5.92 0.28
CA ASN A 141 -5.82 -4.58 -0.05
C ASN A 141 -5.90 -4.47 -1.58
N ALA A 142 -7.03 -4.85 -2.15
CA ALA A 142 -7.22 -4.89 -3.60
C ALA A 142 -7.37 -3.47 -4.16
N ARG A 143 -6.46 -3.10 -5.07
CA ARG A 143 -6.39 -1.75 -5.64
C ARG A 143 -7.12 -1.68 -6.96
N THR A 144 -7.91 -0.63 -7.14
CA THR A 144 -8.42 -0.21 -8.45
C THR A 144 -7.78 1.10 -8.90
N ASP A 145 -7.33 1.14 -10.13
CA ASP A 145 -6.72 2.33 -10.73
C ASP A 145 -7.73 3.27 -11.39
N ALA A 146 -9.04 3.08 -11.15
CA ALA A 146 -10.10 3.85 -11.78
C ALA A 146 -9.90 5.37 -11.69
N PHE A 147 -9.47 5.89 -10.54
CA PHE A 147 -9.20 7.32 -10.35
C PHE A 147 -7.81 7.76 -10.83
N LEU A 148 -6.92 6.85 -11.21
CA LEU A 148 -5.62 7.21 -11.78
C LEU A 148 -5.65 7.34 -13.31
N VAL A 149 -6.44 6.49 -13.98
CA VAL A 149 -6.46 6.38 -15.44
C VAL A 149 -7.83 6.65 -16.05
N GLY A 150 -8.88 6.82 -15.23
CA GLY A 150 -10.23 7.11 -15.69
C GLY A 150 -10.35 8.48 -16.37
N ASP A 151 -11.39 8.65 -17.18
CA ASP A 151 -11.67 9.93 -17.82
C ASP A 151 -12.24 10.92 -16.79
N HIS A 152 -11.41 11.83 -16.32
CA HIS A 152 -11.80 12.85 -15.34
C HIS A 152 -12.83 13.88 -15.85
N SER A 153 -13.19 13.85 -17.13
CA SER A 153 -14.33 14.62 -17.65
C SER A 153 -15.68 13.97 -17.29
N GLU A 154 -15.66 12.68 -16.91
CA GLU A 154 -16.83 11.87 -16.52
C GLU A 154 -16.70 11.34 -15.07
N PRO A 155 -16.60 12.22 -14.05
CA PRO A 155 -16.26 11.80 -12.68
C PRO A 155 -17.28 10.82 -12.07
N ALA A 156 -18.57 10.95 -12.42
CA ALA A 156 -19.60 10.02 -11.96
C ALA A 156 -19.38 8.60 -12.51
N GLN A 157 -18.91 8.46 -13.75
CA GLN A 157 -18.61 7.17 -14.35
C GLN A 157 -17.36 6.54 -13.71
N VAL A 158 -16.31 7.34 -13.43
CA VAL A 158 -15.10 6.89 -12.73
C VAL A 158 -15.46 6.37 -11.34
N LEU A 159 -16.30 7.09 -10.59
CA LEU A 159 -16.76 6.66 -9.27
C LEU A 159 -17.60 5.39 -9.35
N ALA A 160 -18.53 5.30 -10.31
CA ALA A 160 -19.35 4.09 -10.51
C ALA A 160 -18.49 2.86 -10.84
N ASP A 161 -17.46 3.00 -11.69
CA ASP A 161 -16.53 1.92 -12.00
C ASP A 161 -15.68 1.52 -10.79
N ALA A 162 -15.17 2.49 -10.03
CA ALA A 162 -14.43 2.22 -8.79
C ALA A 162 -15.29 1.44 -7.78
N ILE A 163 -16.56 1.82 -7.60
CA ILE A 163 -17.51 1.11 -6.73
C ILE A 163 -17.78 -0.31 -7.23
N ALA A 164 -18.03 -0.48 -8.54
CA ALA A 164 -18.29 -1.80 -9.12
C ALA A 164 -17.09 -2.74 -8.94
N ARG A 165 -15.87 -2.24 -9.17
CA ARG A 165 -14.62 -2.99 -8.97
C ARG A 165 -14.42 -3.31 -7.49
N GLY A 166 -14.56 -2.32 -6.62
CA GLY A 166 -14.39 -2.51 -5.18
C GLY A 166 -15.32 -3.58 -4.61
N ARG A 167 -16.61 -3.57 -4.98
CA ARG A 167 -17.56 -4.60 -4.59
C ARG A 167 -17.15 -5.98 -5.08
N ALA A 168 -16.77 -6.10 -6.37
CA ALA A 168 -16.32 -7.37 -6.92
C ALA A 168 -15.04 -7.90 -6.24
N PHE A 169 -14.16 -7.01 -5.78
CA PHE A 169 -12.94 -7.41 -5.04
C PHE A 169 -13.28 -7.88 -3.62
N LEU A 170 -14.21 -7.20 -2.93
CA LEU A 170 -14.72 -7.67 -1.62
C LEU A 170 -15.44 -9.00 -1.74
N ASP A 171 -16.29 -9.19 -2.75
CA ASP A 171 -16.96 -10.46 -3.05
C ASP A 171 -15.96 -11.59 -3.36
N ALA A 172 -14.81 -11.25 -3.98
CA ALA A 172 -13.70 -12.18 -4.21
C ALA A 172 -12.82 -12.43 -2.97
N GLY A 173 -13.15 -11.85 -1.81
CA GLY A 173 -12.49 -12.09 -0.53
C GLY A 173 -11.41 -11.09 -0.15
N ALA A 174 -11.26 -9.96 -0.84
CA ALA A 174 -10.35 -8.90 -0.39
C ALA A 174 -10.75 -8.38 0.99
N SER A 175 -9.78 -8.07 1.82
CA SER A 175 -10.01 -7.50 3.15
C SER A 175 -10.41 -6.03 3.08
N CYS A 176 -9.90 -5.32 2.09
CA CYS A 176 -10.00 -3.87 1.92
C CYS A 176 -9.87 -3.52 0.43
N VAL A 177 -10.42 -2.39 0.02
CA VAL A 177 -10.33 -1.84 -1.34
C VAL A 177 -9.47 -0.59 -1.33
N PHE A 178 -8.42 -0.56 -2.12
CA PHE A 178 -7.54 0.58 -2.24
C PHE A 178 -7.89 1.40 -3.48
N VAL A 179 -8.25 2.66 -3.25
CA VAL A 179 -8.59 3.62 -4.30
C VAL A 179 -7.58 4.78 -4.25
N PRO A 180 -6.46 4.67 -4.99
CA PRO A 180 -5.48 5.75 -5.05
C PRO A 180 -6.02 6.91 -5.88
N GLY A 181 -5.65 8.13 -5.46
CA GLY A 181 -6.05 9.36 -6.13
C GLY A 181 -6.27 10.48 -5.10
N ARG A 182 -6.41 11.70 -5.60
CA ARG A 182 -6.81 12.82 -4.76
C ARG A 182 -8.34 12.92 -4.81
N LEU A 183 -8.99 12.46 -3.73
CA LEU A 183 -10.44 12.41 -3.62
C LEU A 183 -10.94 13.49 -2.65
N ASP A 184 -12.12 14.05 -2.93
CA ASP A 184 -12.82 14.96 -2.03
C ASP A 184 -13.74 14.21 -1.06
N ALA A 185 -14.25 14.90 -0.03
CA ALA A 185 -15.08 14.31 0.99
C ALA A 185 -16.37 13.66 0.45
N PRO A 186 -17.13 14.28 -0.49
CA PRO A 186 -18.29 13.64 -1.08
C PRO A 186 -17.97 12.30 -1.77
N THR A 187 -16.92 12.26 -2.59
CA THR A 187 -16.48 11.05 -3.29
C THR A 187 -16.07 9.95 -2.30
N ILE A 188 -15.34 10.31 -1.23
CA ILE A 188 -14.95 9.36 -0.19
C ILE A 188 -16.18 8.82 0.55
N SER A 189 -17.14 9.69 0.89
CA SER A 189 -18.39 9.26 1.55
C SER A 189 -19.16 8.27 0.68
N GLU A 190 -19.32 8.54 -0.62
CA GLU A 190 -20.00 7.62 -1.53
C GLU A 190 -19.28 6.27 -1.68
N LEU A 191 -17.93 6.27 -1.70
CA LEU A 191 -17.14 5.05 -1.70
C LEU A 191 -17.33 4.25 -0.41
N VAL A 192 -17.28 4.91 0.76
CA VAL A 192 -17.49 4.24 2.06
C VAL A 192 -18.90 3.67 2.16
N ASP A 193 -19.93 4.44 1.77
CA ASP A 193 -21.32 3.97 1.79
C ASP A 193 -21.54 2.77 0.86
N ALA A 194 -20.81 2.73 -0.27
CA ALA A 194 -20.93 1.66 -1.26
C ALA A 194 -20.14 0.39 -0.92
N LEU A 195 -19.03 0.51 -0.19
CA LEU A 195 -18.09 -0.57 0.10
C LEU A 195 -18.16 -1.07 1.56
N ASP A 196 -19.02 -0.51 2.37
CA ASP A 196 -19.14 -0.60 3.83
C ASP A 196 -18.01 0.13 4.59
N PRO A 197 -18.32 0.72 5.76
CA PRO A 197 -17.33 1.35 6.64
C PRO A 197 -16.22 0.36 7.03
N GLY A 198 -14.98 0.85 7.06
CA GLY A 198 -13.83 0.01 7.38
C GLY A 198 -13.33 -0.86 6.22
N LYS A 199 -13.79 -0.61 4.98
CA LYS A 199 -13.34 -1.34 3.79
C LYS A 199 -12.56 -0.48 2.79
N LEU A 200 -12.52 0.84 2.96
CA LEU A 200 -11.84 1.74 2.04
C LEU A 200 -10.43 2.07 2.53
N SER A 201 -9.45 1.90 1.66
CA SER A 201 -8.07 2.33 1.81
C SER A 201 -7.75 3.43 0.81
N LEU A 202 -7.03 4.46 1.25
CA LEU A 202 -6.70 5.64 0.43
C LEU A 202 -5.20 5.90 0.35
N LEU A 203 -4.81 6.65 -0.68
CA LEU A 203 -3.47 7.20 -0.84
C LEU A 203 -3.44 8.62 -0.28
N GLY A 204 -2.60 8.85 0.74
CA GLY A 204 -2.30 10.19 1.23
C GLY A 204 -1.35 10.89 0.26
N VAL A 205 -1.86 11.94 -0.39
CA VAL A 205 -1.09 12.79 -1.32
C VAL A 205 -1.17 14.24 -0.86
N PRO A 206 -0.29 15.14 -1.36
CA PRO A 206 -0.42 16.56 -1.08
C PRO A 206 -1.82 17.09 -1.44
N GLY A 207 -2.50 17.69 -0.47
CA GLY A 207 -3.87 18.19 -0.61
C GLY A 207 -4.97 17.15 -0.35
N SER A 208 -4.64 15.95 0.15
CA SER A 208 -5.63 15.04 0.74
C SER A 208 -6.26 15.63 2.00
N LEU A 209 -7.44 15.13 2.37
CA LEU A 209 -8.10 15.50 3.61
C LEU A 209 -7.25 15.13 4.84
N PRO A 210 -7.39 15.84 5.96
CA PRO A 210 -6.75 15.50 7.23
C PRO A 210 -7.13 14.09 7.69
N LEU A 211 -6.21 13.37 8.34
CA LEU A 211 -6.46 12.00 8.83
C LEU A 211 -7.68 11.91 9.76
N ALA A 212 -7.90 12.93 10.60
CA ALA A 212 -9.06 12.98 11.49
C ALA A 212 -10.40 13.03 10.71
N GLU A 213 -10.44 13.73 9.57
CA GLU A 213 -11.61 13.79 8.72
C GLU A 213 -11.83 12.46 7.97
N LEU A 214 -10.77 11.85 7.47
CA LEU A 214 -10.82 10.51 6.85
C LEU A 214 -11.33 9.45 7.83
N ALA A 215 -10.88 9.51 9.09
CA ALA A 215 -11.39 8.62 10.15
C ALA A 215 -12.88 8.79 10.39
N VAL A 216 -13.37 10.05 10.46
CA VAL A 216 -14.81 10.35 10.62
C VAL A 216 -15.63 9.84 9.43
N LEU A 217 -15.08 9.91 8.22
CA LEU A 217 -15.72 9.39 7.01
C LEU A 217 -15.74 7.85 6.94
N GLY A 218 -15.04 7.13 7.85
CA GLY A 218 -15.05 5.67 7.90
C GLY A 218 -14.01 5.00 7.02
N VAL A 219 -12.94 5.73 6.63
CA VAL A 219 -11.78 5.15 5.94
C VAL A 219 -11.03 4.21 6.87
N ALA A 220 -10.68 3.01 6.40
CA ALA A 220 -9.99 2.00 7.21
C ALA A 220 -8.48 2.22 7.26
N ARG A 221 -7.88 2.64 6.13
CA ARG A 221 -6.43 2.71 5.97
C ARG A 221 -6.02 3.89 5.11
N VAL A 222 -4.90 4.51 5.46
CA VAL A 222 -4.17 5.47 4.62
C VAL A 222 -2.73 5.02 4.49
N SER A 223 -2.20 5.03 3.28
CA SER A 223 -0.76 4.85 3.00
C SER A 223 -0.29 5.91 2.01
N TYR A 224 1.03 6.07 1.84
CA TYR A 224 1.60 7.24 1.15
C TYR A 224 2.38 6.89 -0.13
N GLY A 225 2.45 5.60 -0.51
CA GLY A 225 3.17 5.18 -1.70
C GLY A 225 4.64 5.65 -1.73
N PRO A 226 5.11 6.21 -2.85
CA PRO A 226 6.50 6.65 -2.98
C PRO A 226 6.81 8.00 -2.30
N TYR A 227 5.83 8.71 -1.74
CA TYR A 227 6.05 10.05 -1.18
C TYR A 227 7.07 10.11 -0.05
N PRO A 228 7.13 9.19 0.93
CA PRO A 228 8.16 9.21 1.96
C PRO A 228 9.58 9.13 1.40
N GLN A 229 9.81 8.29 0.37
CA GLN A 229 11.11 8.24 -0.30
C GLN A 229 11.43 9.55 -1.02
N ARG A 230 10.48 10.13 -1.74
CA ARG A 230 10.67 11.42 -2.43
C ARG A 230 11.06 12.52 -1.46
N LEU A 231 10.38 12.64 -0.32
CA LEU A 231 10.71 13.60 0.72
C LEU A 231 12.12 13.38 1.30
N ALA A 232 12.52 12.13 1.53
CA ALA A 232 13.87 11.80 1.99
C ALA A 232 14.94 12.19 0.98
N LEU A 233 14.69 11.90 -0.32
CA LEU A 233 15.62 12.25 -1.41
C LEU A 233 15.70 13.77 -1.64
N ASP A 234 14.59 14.49 -1.51
CA ASP A 234 14.56 15.95 -1.62
C ASP A 234 15.38 16.58 -0.47
N ALA A 235 15.25 16.06 0.74
CA ALA A 235 16.07 16.50 1.88
C ALA A 235 17.55 16.21 1.62
N LEU A 236 17.88 15.02 1.13
CA LEU A 236 19.25 14.65 0.78
C LEU A 236 19.82 15.59 -0.30
N ALA A 237 19.06 15.89 -1.35
CA ALA A 237 19.47 16.80 -2.41
C ALA A 237 19.77 18.21 -1.88
N GLY A 238 18.90 18.73 -1.00
CA GLY A 238 19.11 20.02 -0.36
C GLY A 238 20.37 20.05 0.50
N HIS A 239 20.62 19.02 1.29
CA HIS A 239 21.85 18.91 2.09
C HIS A 239 23.10 18.72 1.25
N ALA A 240 23.04 17.90 0.19
CA ALA A 240 24.15 17.70 -0.72
C ALA A 240 24.58 19.02 -1.40
N ALA A 241 23.61 19.83 -1.85
CA ALA A 241 23.89 21.15 -2.41
C ALA A 241 24.56 22.08 -1.38
N ALA A 242 24.15 22.06 -0.12
CA ALA A 242 24.75 22.83 0.95
C ALA A 242 26.20 22.40 1.22
N LEU A 243 26.44 21.08 1.32
CA LEU A 243 27.80 20.52 1.53
C LEU A 243 28.75 20.86 0.38
N MET A 244 28.27 20.72 -0.89
CA MET A 244 29.07 21.05 -2.06
C MET A 244 29.37 22.55 -2.21
N SER A 245 28.58 23.43 -1.56
CA SER A 245 28.81 24.88 -1.53
C SER A 245 29.63 25.35 -0.33
N ASP A 246 30.27 24.45 0.40
CA ASP A 246 31.14 24.71 1.57
C ASP A 246 30.41 25.36 2.76
N ARG A 247 29.10 25.17 2.86
CA ARG A 247 28.29 25.68 4.00
C ARG A 247 28.32 24.77 5.23
N GLY A 248 28.98 23.60 5.12
CA GLY A 248 29.07 22.62 6.20
C GLY A 248 27.75 21.91 6.51
N LEU A 249 27.78 20.98 7.47
CA LEU A 249 26.58 20.34 8.03
C LEU A 249 25.87 21.33 8.95
N PRO A 250 24.52 21.37 8.96
CA PRO A 250 23.78 22.15 9.97
C PRO A 250 24.05 21.60 11.37
N ASP A 251 24.20 22.49 12.35
CA ASP A 251 24.60 22.18 13.74
C ASP A 251 23.63 21.31 14.56
N ASN A 252 22.48 20.87 14.00
CA ASN A 252 21.38 20.24 14.74
C ASN A 252 20.98 18.85 14.22
N GLN A 253 21.95 17.95 13.99
CA GLN A 253 21.63 16.52 13.73
C GLN A 253 22.49 15.60 14.61
N THR A 254 22.24 15.65 15.90
CA THR A 254 22.60 14.57 16.85
C THR A 254 21.34 14.03 17.48
#